data_91005cdb70a56c3f6f496ae364ec381e
#
_entry.id   91005cdb70a56c3f6f496ae364ec381e
#
_cell.length_a   1.000
_cell.length_b   1.000
_cell.length_c   1.000
_cell.angle_alpha   90.00
_cell.angle_beta   90.00
_cell.angle_gamma   90.00
#
_symmetry.space_group_name_H-M   'P 1'
#
loop_
_entity.id
_entity.type
_entity.pdbx_description
1 polymer ?
#
loop_
_entity_poly.entity_id
_entity_poly.type
_entity_poly.pdbx_seq_one_letter_code
_entity_poly.pdbx_strand_id
1 'polypeptide(L)'
;MIAMLLAMTIAQPPGALLVERHEWHDADTATRAVVRLPYGVLVEGTIRADDYDAAETASRTGSDVTEQEKAIGKQAVEELRRMSVGRTLYVVPSQGGKRDSFGRLLGQLVLVDGGKRETWLRDWAVSSGYVRPKKGR
;
A
#
# COMPACT_ATOMS: atom_id res chain seq x y z
N MET A 1 5.39 -22.51 25.75
CA MET A 1 5.26 -22.96 24.34
C MET A 1 3.98 -22.45 23.70
N ILE A 2 2.83 -22.77 24.27
CA ILE A 2 1.54 -22.28 23.76
C ILE A 2 1.42 -20.76 23.85
N ALA A 3 1.97 -20.15 24.88
CA ALA A 3 1.95 -18.69 25.05
C ALA A 3 2.73 -17.95 23.94
N MET A 4 3.81 -18.55 23.43
CA MET A 4 4.57 -17.97 22.33
C MET A 4 3.77 -17.98 21.02
N LEU A 5 3.02 -19.03 20.75
CA LEU A 5 2.18 -19.11 19.57
C LEU A 5 1.08 -18.06 19.60
N LEU A 6 0.46 -17.83 20.76
CA LEU A 6 -0.53 -16.79 20.92
C LEU A 6 0.04 -15.40 20.67
N ALA A 7 1.26 -15.12 21.19
CA ALA A 7 1.93 -13.84 20.99
C ALA A 7 2.22 -13.58 19.50
N MET A 8 2.48 -14.62 18.71
CA MET A 8 2.79 -14.48 17.30
C MET A 8 1.56 -14.27 16.41
N THR A 9 0.35 -14.54 16.92
CA THR A 9 -0.87 -14.45 16.12
C THR A 9 -1.59 -13.10 16.24
N ILE A 10 -1.08 -12.17 17.06
CA ILE A 10 -1.83 -10.95 17.44
C ILE A 10 -1.44 -9.72 16.61
N ALA A 11 -0.63 -9.85 15.57
CA ALA A 11 -0.03 -8.67 14.93
C ALA A 11 -0.82 -8.12 13.74
N GLN A 12 -1.97 -8.67 13.42
CA GLN A 12 -2.64 -8.36 12.16
C GLN A 12 -3.87 -7.48 12.40
N PRO A 13 -4.00 -6.34 11.68
CA PRO A 13 -5.22 -5.54 11.75
C PRO A 13 -6.44 -6.36 11.31
N PRO A 14 -7.62 -6.12 11.89
CA PRO A 14 -8.83 -6.86 11.51
C PRO A 14 -9.13 -6.75 10.02
N GLY A 15 -9.41 -7.88 9.39
CA GLY A 15 -9.75 -7.95 7.97
C GLY A 15 -8.56 -7.80 7.03
N ALA A 16 -7.35 -7.67 7.56
CA ALA A 16 -6.15 -7.47 6.74
C ALA A 16 -5.66 -8.77 6.13
N LEU A 17 -5.16 -8.67 4.90
CA LEU A 17 -4.49 -9.76 4.20
C LEU A 17 -2.99 -9.46 4.14
N LEU A 18 -2.18 -10.47 4.41
CA LEU A 18 -0.72 -10.36 4.34
C LEU A 18 -0.27 -10.21 2.90
N VAL A 19 0.58 -9.22 2.63
CA VAL A 19 1.26 -9.07 1.35
C VAL A 19 2.67 -9.63 1.53
N GLU A 20 2.93 -10.79 0.96
CA GLU A 20 4.20 -11.48 1.15
C GLU A 20 5.34 -10.87 0.36
N ARG A 21 5.03 -10.28 -0.80
CA ARG A 21 6.02 -9.69 -1.70
C ARG A 21 5.35 -8.59 -2.50
N HIS A 22 6.07 -7.51 -2.76
CA HIS A 22 5.57 -6.39 -3.57
C HIS A 22 6.71 -5.51 -4.03
N GLU A 23 6.41 -4.67 -5.02
CA GLU A 23 7.27 -3.57 -5.47
C GLU A 23 6.43 -2.30 -5.50
N TRP A 24 7.01 -1.16 -5.13
CA TRP A 24 6.30 0.10 -5.18
C TRP A 24 6.49 0.74 -6.56
N HIS A 25 5.37 0.98 -7.26
CA HIS A 25 5.35 1.73 -8.52
C HIS A 25 5.15 3.22 -8.26
N ASP A 26 4.08 3.57 -7.57
CA ASP A 26 3.84 4.86 -6.93
C ASP A 26 3.60 4.60 -5.46
N ALA A 27 3.51 5.65 -4.63
CA ALA A 27 3.31 5.44 -3.21
C ALA A 27 1.89 4.95 -2.84
N ASP A 28 1.00 4.82 -3.83
CA ASP A 28 -0.33 4.24 -3.65
C ASP A 28 -0.52 2.93 -4.42
N THR A 29 0.50 2.43 -5.10
CA THR A 29 0.37 1.27 -5.99
C THR A 29 1.52 0.29 -5.78
N ALA A 30 1.19 -0.89 -5.28
CA ALA A 30 2.13 -1.99 -5.14
C ALA A 30 1.93 -2.96 -6.31
N THR A 31 2.97 -3.13 -7.13
CA THR A 31 2.96 -4.05 -8.27
C THR A 31 3.61 -5.37 -7.89
N ARG A 32 3.39 -6.40 -8.69
CA ARG A 32 3.93 -7.75 -8.47
C ARG A 32 3.69 -8.21 -7.03
N ALA A 33 2.54 -7.82 -6.49
CA ALA A 33 2.19 -8.16 -5.13
C ALA A 33 1.70 -9.59 -5.04
N VAL A 34 2.17 -10.31 -4.03
CA VAL A 34 1.67 -11.65 -3.72
C VAL A 34 0.90 -11.54 -2.42
N VAL A 35 -0.41 -11.73 -2.51
CA VAL A 35 -1.31 -11.57 -1.37
C VAL A 35 -1.72 -12.96 -0.87
N ARG A 36 -1.63 -13.17 0.44
CA ARG A 36 -2.06 -14.41 1.07
C ARG A 36 -3.54 -14.28 1.42
N LEU A 37 -4.36 -15.07 0.75
CA LEU A 37 -5.78 -15.20 1.07
C LEU A 37 -5.98 -16.19 2.22
N PRO A 38 -7.20 -16.24 2.81
CA PRO A 38 -7.53 -17.29 3.77
C PRO A 38 -7.23 -18.67 3.21
N TYR A 39 -6.90 -19.60 4.10
CA TYR A 39 -6.51 -20.98 3.75
C TYR A 39 -5.19 -21.11 2.99
N GLY A 40 -4.37 -20.04 2.98
CA GLY A 40 -3.03 -20.11 2.42
C GLY A 40 -2.94 -20.00 0.90
N VAL A 41 -4.03 -19.66 0.22
CA VAL A 41 -4.01 -19.43 -1.23
C VAL A 41 -3.28 -18.12 -1.50
N LEU A 42 -2.33 -18.14 -2.44
CA LEU A 42 -1.57 -16.96 -2.85
C LEU A 42 -2.10 -16.45 -4.19
N VAL A 43 -2.29 -15.14 -4.27
CA VAL A 43 -2.75 -14.47 -5.49
C VAL A 43 -1.76 -13.37 -5.83
N GLU A 44 -1.30 -13.36 -7.09
CA GLU A 44 -0.41 -12.33 -7.59
C GLU A 44 -1.21 -11.27 -8.35
N GLY A 45 -0.82 -10.01 -8.18
CA GLY A 45 -1.47 -8.91 -8.90
C GLY A 45 -0.99 -7.55 -8.42
N THR A 46 -1.72 -6.53 -8.80
CA THR A 46 -1.46 -5.15 -8.39
C THR A 46 -2.44 -4.74 -7.32
N ILE A 47 -1.94 -4.07 -6.28
CA ILE A 47 -2.77 -3.50 -5.21
C ILE A 47 -2.75 -1.99 -5.38
N ARG A 48 -3.92 -1.37 -5.33
CA ARG A 48 -4.09 0.08 -5.40
C ARG A 48 -4.77 0.55 -4.12
N ALA A 49 -4.14 1.51 -3.43
CA ALA A 49 -4.80 2.16 -2.31
C ALA A 49 -6.01 2.94 -2.85
N ASP A 50 -7.15 2.79 -2.20
CA ASP A 50 -8.38 3.45 -2.64
C ASP A 50 -8.80 4.63 -1.75
N ASP A 51 -8.01 4.93 -0.73
CA ASP A 51 -8.29 6.01 0.21
C ASP A 51 -7.37 7.23 0.03
N TYR A 52 -6.44 7.18 -0.92
CA TYR A 52 -5.62 8.34 -1.29
C TYR A 52 -5.03 8.16 -2.70
N ASP A 53 -4.69 9.29 -3.32
CA ASP A 53 -3.95 9.34 -4.58
C ASP A 53 -2.55 9.92 -4.31
N ALA A 54 -1.52 9.14 -4.50
CA ALA A 54 -0.14 9.59 -4.35
C ALA A 54 0.31 10.37 -5.58
N ALA A 55 1.30 11.25 -5.39
CA ALA A 55 1.96 11.92 -6.49
C ALA A 55 2.52 10.92 -7.49
N GLU A 56 2.31 11.18 -8.77
CA GLU A 56 2.74 10.30 -9.85
C GLU A 56 4.25 10.38 -10.04
N THR A 57 4.87 9.24 -10.38
CA THR A 57 6.32 9.19 -10.63
C THR A 57 6.66 9.42 -12.10
N ALA A 58 5.68 9.34 -13.00
CA ALA A 58 5.90 9.47 -14.43
C ALA A 58 4.70 10.13 -15.11
N SER A 59 4.96 10.81 -16.23
CA SER A 59 3.90 11.34 -17.07
C SER A 59 3.23 10.22 -17.86
N ARG A 60 1.94 10.37 -18.10
CA ARG A 60 1.19 9.54 -19.06
C ARG A 60 0.70 10.43 -20.17
N THR A 61 0.44 9.83 -21.33
CA THR A 61 -0.16 10.54 -22.45
C THR A 61 -1.49 11.18 -22.03
N GLY A 62 -1.62 12.49 -22.23
CA GLY A 62 -2.81 13.22 -21.81
C GLY A 62 -2.90 13.55 -20.33
N SER A 63 -1.85 13.27 -19.56
CA SER A 63 -1.84 13.57 -18.13
C SER A 63 -1.30 14.99 -17.89
N ASP A 64 -1.70 15.54 -16.74
CA ASP A 64 -1.28 16.86 -16.27
C ASP A 64 -0.18 16.79 -15.20
N VAL A 65 0.58 15.70 -15.20
CA VAL A 65 1.64 15.48 -14.22
C VAL A 65 2.80 16.43 -14.51
N THR A 66 3.11 17.29 -13.56
CA THR A 66 4.23 18.25 -13.67
C THR A 66 5.54 17.60 -13.27
N GLU A 67 6.66 18.26 -13.64
CA GLU A 67 7.98 17.80 -13.20
C GLU A 67 8.10 17.84 -11.68
N GLN A 68 7.46 18.82 -11.04
CA GLN A 68 7.43 18.92 -9.59
C GLN A 68 6.70 17.75 -8.96
N GLU A 69 5.56 17.36 -9.53
CA GLU A 69 4.80 16.21 -9.03
C GLU A 69 5.62 14.92 -9.16
N LYS A 70 6.30 14.73 -10.30
CA LYS A 70 7.16 13.55 -10.48
C LYS A 70 8.29 13.48 -9.44
N ALA A 71 8.89 14.61 -9.12
CA ALA A 71 9.93 14.67 -8.10
C ALA A 71 9.38 14.26 -6.73
N ILE A 72 8.22 14.77 -6.38
CA ILE A 72 7.52 14.41 -5.13
C ILE A 72 7.17 12.92 -5.13
N GLY A 73 6.66 12.41 -6.24
CA GLY A 73 6.31 11.00 -6.38
C GLY A 73 7.50 10.08 -6.20
N LYS A 74 8.63 10.41 -6.81
CA LYS A 74 9.86 9.62 -6.67
C LYS A 74 10.39 9.65 -5.25
N GLN A 75 10.33 10.80 -4.59
CA GLN A 75 10.72 10.93 -3.19
C GLN A 75 9.83 10.07 -2.29
N ALA A 76 8.53 10.09 -2.54
CA ALA A 76 7.56 9.30 -1.77
C ALA A 76 7.84 7.79 -1.90
N VAL A 77 8.07 7.32 -3.11
CA VAL A 77 8.37 5.90 -3.35
C VAL A 77 9.67 5.50 -2.65
N GLU A 78 10.69 6.34 -2.72
CA GLU A 78 11.97 6.04 -2.09
C GLU A 78 11.85 5.98 -0.56
N GLU A 79 11.13 6.93 0.04
CA GLU A 79 10.87 6.91 1.47
C GLU A 79 10.06 5.67 1.87
N LEU A 80 9.04 5.32 1.08
CA LEU A 80 8.21 4.16 1.33
C LEU A 80 9.01 2.85 1.25
N ARG A 81 9.94 2.77 0.30
CA ARG A 81 10.86 1.61 0.24
C ARG A 81 11.68 1.49 1.52
N ARG A 82 12.22 2.60 2.02
CA ARG A 82 12.96 2.59 3.28
C ARG A 82 12.09 2.19 4.46
N MET A 83 10.88 2.73 4.53
CA MET A 83 9.94 2.41 5.60
C MET A 83 9.53 0.94 5.58
N SER A 84 9.50 0.32 4.41
CA SER A 84 9.07 -1.07 4.25
C SER A 84 10.10 -2.07 4.75
N VAL A 85 11.37 -1.67 4.88
CA VAL A 85 12.42 -2.57 5.35
C VAL A 85 12.15 -2.96 6.81
N GLY A 86 12.09 -4.25 7.08
CA GLY A 86 11.82 -4.78 8.42
C GLY A 86 10.37 -4.66 8.88
N ARG A 87 9.47 -4.21 8.00
CA ARG A 87 8.04 -4.13 8.28
C ARG A 87 7.25 -5.02 7.35
N THR A 88 6.06 -5.37 7.78
CA THR A 88 5.16 -6.22 7.00
C THR A 88 4.05 -5.37 6.41
N LEU A 89 3.78 -5.54 5.12
CA LEU A 89 2.67 -4.85 4.45
C LEU A 89 1.42 -5.71 4.53
N TYR A 90 0.31 -5.07 4.91
CA TYR A 90 -1.02 -5.66 4.83
C TYR A 90 -1.92 -4.79 3.98
N VAL A 91 -2.91 -5.42 3.36
CA VAL A 91 -4.00 -4.72 2.68
C VAL A 91 -5.32 -5.10 3.33
N VAL A 92 -6.13 -4.10 3.65
CA VAL A 92 -7.51 -4.30 4.09
C VAL A 92 -8.39 -4.10 2.87
N PRO A 93 -8.89 -5.19 2.24
CA PRO A 93 -9.63 -5.06 0.99
C PRO A 93 -10.91 -4.27 1.17
N SER A 94 -11.21 -3.45 0.19
CA SER A 94 -12.47 -2.71 0.11
C SER A 94 -13.49 -3.52 -0.68
N GLN A 95 -14.76 -3.24 -0.47
CA GLN A 95 -15.86 -3.81 -1.25
C GLN A 95 -15.83 -5.35 -1.36
N GLY A 96 -15.48 -6.03 -0.27
CA GLY A 96 -15.46 -7.49 -0.26
C GLY A 96 -14.35 -8.13 -1.09
N GLY A 97 -13.30 -7.39 -1.38
CA GLY A 97 -12.17 -7.91 -2.15
C GLY A 97 -12.36 -7.85 -3.66
N LYS A 98 -13.30 -7.06 -4.14
CA LYS A 98 -13.49 -6.89 -5.59
C LYS A 98 -12.30 -6.18 -6.21
N ARG A 99 -12.00 -6.55 -7.46
CA ARG A 99 -11.00 -5.87 -8.26
C ARG A 99 -11.64 -4.74 -9.04
N ASP A 100 -10.85 -3.70 -9.35
CA ASP A 100 -11.34 -2.61 -10.21
C ASP A 100 -11.37 -3.05 -11.69
N SER A 101 -11.77 -2.14 -12.57
CA SER A 101 -11.85 -2.42 -14.01
C SER A 101 -10.49 -2.74 -14.64
N PHE A 102 -9.38 -2.42 -13.97
CA PHE A 102 -8.03 -2.76 -14.42
C PHE A 102 -7.50 -4.01 -13.75
N GLY A 103 -8.31 -4.73 -13.01
CA GLY A 103 -7.92 -5.96 -12.33
C GLY A 103 -7.11 -5.75 -11.04
N ARG A 104 -7.02 -4.52 -10.54
CA ARG A 104 -6.27 -4.23 -9.31
C ARG A 104 -7.11 -4.50 -8.08
N LEU A 105 -6.49 -5.06 -7.04
CA LEU A 105 -7.13 -5.19 -5.73
C LEU A 105 -7.13 -3.82 -5.05
N LEU A 106 -8.29 -3.38 -4.63
CA LEU A 106 -8.44 -2.09 -3.96
C LEU A 106 -8.51 -2.27 -2.46
N GLY A 107 -7.86 -1.40 -1.72
CA GLY A 107 -7.92 -1.46 -0.27
C GLY A 107 -7.10 -0.40 0.43
N GLN A 108 -7.09 -0.48 1.75
CA GLN A 108 -6.27 0.36 2.60
C GLN A 108 -4.97 -0.38 2.90
N LEU A 109 -3.86 0.35 2.81
CA LEU A 109 -2.53 -0.23 3.01
C LEU A 109 -1.98 0.18 4.39
N VAL A 110 -1.39 -0.77 5.08
CA VAL A 110 -0.79 -0.54 6.40
C VAL A 110 0.53 -1.30 6.52
N LEU A 111 1.56 -0.63 7.02
CA LEU A 111 2.83 -1.24 7.39
C LEU A 111 2.82 -1.50 8.91
N VAL A 112 3.25 -2.69 9.29
CA VAL A 112 3.30 -3.09 10.71
C VAL A 112 4.73 -3.51 11.04
N ASP A 113 5.32 -2.90 12.07
CA ASP A 113 6.65 -3.28 12.53
C ASP A 113 6.58 -4.43 13.56
N GLY A 114 7.75 -4.95 13.94
CA GLY A 114 7.84 -6.06 14.89
C GLY A 114 7.29 -5.75 16.29
N GLY A 115 7.18 -4.46 16.64
CA GLY A 115 6.57 -3.99 17.87
C GLY A 115 5.07 -3.79 17.76
N LYS A 116 4.47 -4.20 16.65
CA LYS A 116 3.04 -4.10 16.34
C LYS A 116 2.55 -2.67 16.11
N ARG A 117 3.45 -1.75 15.85
CA ARG A 117 3.10 -0.38 15.50
C ARG A 117 2.60 -0.35 14.06
N GLU A 118 1.41 0.21 13.86
CA GLU A 118 0.79 0.34 12.55
C GLU A 118 1.08 1.71 11.96
N THR A 119 1.45 1.74 10.69
CA THR A 119 1.55 2.97 9.90
C THR A 119 0.58 2.84 8.73
N TRP A 120 -0.54 3.52 8.82
CA TRP A 120 -1.51 3.57 7.73
C TRP A 120 -0.98 4.50 6.66
N LEU A 121 -0.86 4.00 5.44
CA LEU A 121 -0.16 4.72 4.39
C LEU A 121 -0.91 5.97 3.93
N ARG A 122 -2.24 5.99 4.03
CA ARG A 122 -2.98 7.22 3.78
C ARG A 122 -2.55 8.34 4.73
N ASP A 123 -2.48 8.06 6.01
CA ASP A 123 -2.11 9.08 7.01
C ASP A 123 -0.67 9.54 6.80
N TRP A 124 0.22 8.62 6.53
CA TRP A 124 1.61 8.94 6.19
C TRP A 124 1.69 9.82 4.94
N ALA A 125 1.00 9.45 3.86
CA ALA A 125 1.06 10.19 2.60
C ALA A 125 0.49 11.60 2.74
N VAL A 126 -0.62 11.74 3.45
CA VAL A 126 -1.25 13.04 3.69
C VAL A 126 -0.35 13.94 4.54
N SER A 127 0.16 13.43 5.65
CA SER A 127 1.00 14.22 6.55
C SER A 127 2.34 14.58 5.96
N SER A 128 2.85 13.77 5.03
CA SER A 128 4.14 14.00 4.36
C SER A 128 4.01 14.88 3.10
N GLY A 129 2.80 15.19 2.66
CA GLY A 129 2.59 15.97 1.44
C GLY A 129 2.81 15.19 0.16
N TYR A 130 2.63 13.88 0.18
CA TYR A 130 2.87 13.00 -0.97
C TYR A 130 1.63 12.68 -1.78
N VAL A 131 0.51 13.30 -1.47
CA VAL A 131 -0.73 13.12 -2.24
C VAL A 131 -0.77 14.08 -3.43
N ARG A 132 -1.46 13.66 -4.50
CA ARG A 132 -1.65 14.54 -5.65
C ARG A 132 -2.46 15.77 -5.25
N PRO A 133 -2.12 16.93 -5.80
CA PRO A 133 -2.98 18.11 -5.64
C PRO A 133 -4.37 17.81 -6.19
N LYS A 134 -5.40 18.19 -5.44
CA LYS A 134 -6.76 18.10 -5.98
C LYS A 134 -6.87 19.06 -7.16
N LYS A 135 -7.38 18.55 -8.29
CA LYS A 135 -7.69 19.44 -9.40
C LYS A 135 -8.74 20.42 -8.96
N GLY A 136 -8.52 21.71 -9.20
CA GLY A 136 -9.52 22.72 -8.99
C GLY A 136 -10.78 22.38 -9.80
N ARG A 137 -11.90 22.45 -9.14
CA ARG A 137 -13.20 22.28 -9.80
C ARG A 137 -13.83 23.62 -10.02
#